data_26aa6f62f1910e0d301deec5c5a84638
#
_entry.id   26aa6f62f1910e0d301deec5c5a84638
#
_cell.length_a   1.000
_cell.length_b   1.000
_cell.length_c   1.000
_cell.angle_alpha   90.00
_cell.angle_beta   90.00
_cell.angle_gamma   90.00
#
_symmetry.space_group_name_H-M   'P 1'
#
loop_
_entity.id
_entity.type
_entity.pdbx_description
1 polymer ?
#
loop_
_entity_poly.entity_id
_entity_poly.type
_entity_poly.pdbx_seq_one_letter_code
_entity_poly.pdbx_strand_id
1 'polypeptide(L)'
;MNEKCNLVTVLLLCCLIFPGNAQEFNWQDLVNRKQYAAVIAHADSLTSADSSNYEIMNAIGQAYEGMLRYQKAYDYYRLCFSMDTTNLDILNILARTATNLGRAEDAERYFHQVLSADSSNFYANYQLARLYFQLGEYEKAVDAYEKLQAQNEDNTVLYRAIGDCYTRMEQYPSATTAYFQAYNLNRENAGLAVALVNSLYRMGASSPDYISEGIAICDTALFYNPGNRQLLRSKGLGLYIVKQFVQADSVYSSLLADGDSTYLTLKYGGASKYYAGLYMPSVDILDMAYEQDTTSVEVCLLLGSALGKTYDRKRAYDLFDRAETVSYTHLT
;
A
#
# COMPACT_ATOMS: atom_id res chain seq x y z
N MET A 1 -7.40 -50.82 19.60
CA MET A 1 -6.06 -51.42 19.42
C MET A 1 -5.78 -51.42 17.93
N ASN A 2 -4.69 -50.86 17.48
CA ASN A 2 -4.13 -50.84 16.11
C ASN A 2 -4.64 -49.77 15.13
N GLU A 3 -4.22 -48.52 15.34
CA GLU A 3 -4.09 -47.51 14.25
C GLU A 3 -2.78 -46.71 14.32
N LYS A 4 -1.83 -47.09 15.12
CA LYS A 4 -0.52 -46.40 15.26
C LYS A 4 0.65 -47.06 14.54
N CYS A 5 0.40 -48.05 13.66
CA CYS A 5 1.46 -48.82 13.02
C CYS A 5 1.72 -48.55 11.54
N ASN A 6 0.95 -47.63 10.89
CA ASN A 6 1.04 -47.42 9.43
C ASN A 6 1.88 -46.22 8.99
N LEU A 7 2.25 -45.28 9.87
CA LEU A 7 3.04 -44.12 9.47
C LEU A 7 4.56 -44.38 9.45
N VAL A 8 5.04 -45.27 10.31
CA VAL A 8 6.48 -45.62 10.35
C VAL A 8 6.85 -46.61 9.24
N THR A 9 5.91 -47.46 8.81
CA THR A 9 6.12 -48.46 7.74
C THR A 9 6.13 -47.81 6.34
N VAL A 10 5.44 -46.71 6.13
CA VAL A 10 5.46 -45.97 4.84
C VAL A 10 6.76 -45.19 4.68
N LEU A 11 7.34 -44.67 5.76
CA LEU A 11 8.64 -43.98 5.74
C LEU A 11 9.83 -44.96 5.52
N LEU A 12 9.71 -46.20 5.95
CA LEU A 12 10.75 -47.23 5.74
C LEU A 12 10.68 -47.89 4.36
N LEU A 13 9.52 -47.90 3.70
CA LEU A 13 9.38 -48.42 2.32
C LEU A 13 9.87 -47.49 1.23
N CYS A 14 10.00 -46.19 1.48
CA CYS A 14 10.62 -45.24 0.53
C CYS A 14 12.16 -45.31 0.49
N CYS A 15 12.79 -45.95 1.48
CA CYS A 15 14.25 -46.09 1.54
C CYS A 15 14.80 -47.37 0.86
N LEU A 16 13.95 -48.28 0.31
CA LEU A 16 14.37 -49.60 -0.13
C LEU A 16 14.24 -49.86 -1.64
N ILE A 17 13.92 -48.87 -2.50
CA ILE A 17 13.73 -49.15 -3.93
C ILE A 17 14.52 -48.18 -4.83
N PHE A 18 15.76 -47.79 -4.53
CA PHE A 18 16.71 -47.34 -5.55
C PHE A 18 18.15 -47.63 -5.14
N PRO A 19 18.74 -48.72 -5.67
CA PRO A 19 20.19 -48.89 -5.69
C PRO A 19 20.69 -48.20 -6.98
N GLY A 20 21.35 -47.10 -6.87
CA GLY A 20 22.10 -46.53 -7.97
C GLY A 20 21.83 -45.05 -8.20
N ASN A 21 22.78 -44.26 -7.84
CA ASN A 21 22.95 -42.82 -7.84
C ASN A 21 22.34 -42.15 -6.61
N ALA A 22 23.20 -41.88 -5.64
CA ALA A 22 22.96 -40.81 -4.68
C ALA A 22 22.83 -39.53 -5.50
N GLN A 23 21.61 -39.17 -5.87
CA GLN A 23 21.30 -37.90 -6.48
C GLN A 23 21.67 -36.89 -5.36
N GLU A 24 22.74 -36.13 -5.53
CA GLU A 24 23.12 -35.06 -4.62
C GLU A 24 21.84 -34.27 -4.29
N PHE A 25 21.49 -34.18 -3.02
CA PHE A 25 20.29 -33.49 -2.58
C PHE A 25 20.40 -32.03 -2.96
N ASN A 26 19.66 -31.60 -3.98
CA ASN A 26 19.77 -30.26 -4.50
C ASN A 26 18.87 -29.31 -3.71
N TRP A 27 19.42 -28.71 -2.67
CA TRP A 27 18.78 -27.76 -1.78
C TRP A 27 18.14 -26.58 -2.53
N GLN A 28 18.87 -26.03 -3.49
CA GLN A 28 18.41 -24.86 -4.27
C GLN A 28 17.25 -25.22 -5.21
N ASP A 29 17.21 -26.42 -5.77
CA ASP A 29 16.09 -26.88 -6.59
C ASP A 29 14.80 -26.97 -5.77
N LEU A 30 14.85 -27.47 -4.53
CA LEU A 30 13.70 -27.52 -3.62
C LEU A 30 13.21 -26.12 -3.23
N VAL A 31 14.13 -25.18 -2.98
CA VAL A 31 13.81 -23.78 -2.71
C VAL A 31 13.11 -23.14 -3.92
N ASN A 32 13.66 -23.34 -5.13
CA ASN A 32 13.12 -22.81 -6.36
C ASN A 32 11.70 -23.34 -6.65
N ARG A 33 11.44 -24.61 -6.30
CA ARG A 33 10.10 -25.22 -6.37
C ARG A 33 9.19 -24.87 -5.18
N LYS A 34 9.64 -24.01 -4.28
CA LYS A 34 8.92 -23.62 -3.06
C LYS A 34 8.57 -24.78 -2.14
N GLN A 35 9.33 -25.86 -2.18
CA GLN A 35 9.16 -27.04 -1.32
C GLN A 35 9.84 -26.83 0.03
N TYR A 36 9.53 -25.73 0.70
CA TYR A 36 10.20 -25.28 1.91
C TYR A 36 10.11 -26.27 3.08
N ALA A 37 8.97 -26.97 3.21
CA ALA A 37 8.80 -27.98 4.25
C ALA A 37 9.77 -29.16 4.07
N ALA A 38 10.06 -29.55 2.82
CA ALA A 38 11.03 -30.61 2.51
C ALA A 38 12.46 -30.17 2.86
N VAL A 39 12.83 -28.91 2.54
CA VAL A 39 14.13 -28.33 2.91
C VAL A 39 14.31 -28.37 4.45
N ILE A 40 13.31 -27.94 5.21
CA ILE A 40 13.39 -27.89 6.67
C ILE A 40 13.42 -29.31 7.29
N ALA A 41 12.64 -30.24 6.76
CA ALA A 41 12.67 -31.63 7.25
C ALA A 41 14.06 -32.29 7.04
N HIS A 42 14.76 -31.98 5.95
CA HIS A 42 16.13 -32.44 5.74
C HIS A 42 17.14 -31.68 6.64
N ALA A 43 16.88 -30.40 6.93
CA ALA A 43 17.71 -29.62 7.83
C ALA A 43 17.83 -30.24 9.25
N ASP A 44 16.76 -30.90 9.73
CA ASP A 44 16.76 -31.58 11.03
C ASP A 44 17.68 -32.82 11.06
N SER A 45 18.12 -33.34 9.92
CA SER A 45 19.00 -34.49 9.75
C SER A 45 20.47 -34.14 9.44
N LEU A 46 20.81 -32.85 9.41
CA LEU A 46 22.15 -32.37 9.06
C LEU A 46 23.21 -32.82 10.07
N THR A 47 24.39 -33.15 9.52
CA THR A 47 25.60 -33.42 10.32
C THR A 47 26.31 -32.11 10.70
N SER A 48 27.30 -32.20 11.60
CA SER A 48 28.14 -31.04 11.93
C SER A 48 28.96 -30.51 10.76
N ALA A 49 29.28 -31.36 9.79
CA ALA A 49 29.98 -30.96 8.56
C ALA A 49 29.07 -30.14 7.62
N ASP A 50 27.80 -30.51 7.52
CA ASP A 50 26.81 -29.82 6.72
C ASP A 50 26.49 -28.41 7.26
N SER A 51 26.59 -28.23 8.59
CA SER A 51 26.38 -26.95 9.27
C SER A 51 27.41 -25.87 8.92
N SER A 52 28.53 -26.25 8.27
CA SER A 52 29.57 -25.36 7.78
C SER A 52 29.48 -25.11 6.26
N ASN A 53 28.42 -25.59 5.61
CA ASN A 53 28.19 -25.39 4.18
C ASN A 53 27.31 -24.18 3.93
N TYR A 54 27.86 -23.17 3.28
CA TYR A 54 27.16 -21.91 2.95
C TYR A 54 25.88 -22.14 2.15
N GLU A 55 25.93 -22.98 1.09
CA GLU A 55 24.79 -23.23 0.21
C GLU A 55 23.62 -23.87 0.96
N ILE A 56 23.92 -24.82 1.85
CA ILE A 56 22.91 -25.48 2.68
C ILE A 56 22.28 -24.47 3.64
N MET A 57 23.10 -23.71 4.38
CA MET A 57 22.60 -22.73 5.35
C MET A 57 21.78 -21.64 4.66
N ASN A 58 22.20 -21.18 3.49
CA ASN A 58 21.46 -20.21 2.70
C ASN A 58 20.11 -20.77 2.22
N ALA A 59 20.08 -22.00 1.70
CA ALA A 59 18.83 -22.64 1.26
C ALA A 59 17.84 -22.82 2.42
N ILE A 60 18.31 -23.20 3.62
CA ILE A 60 17.46 -23.30 4.81
C ILE A 60 16.95 -21.91 5.24
N GLY A 61 17.80 -20.89 5.20
CA GLY A 61 17.41 -19.52 5.44
C GLY A 61 16.28 -19.06 4.50
N GLN A 62 16.43 -19.33 3.20
CA GLN A 62 15.42 -19.03 2.17
C GLN A 62 14.10 -19.81 2.41
N ALA A 63 14.18 -21.06 2.82
CA ALA A 63 13.01 -21.87 3.14
C ALA A 63 12.23 -21.29 4.35
N TYR A 64 12.93 -20.90 5.41
CA TYR A 64 12.29 -20.24 6.56
C TYR A 64 11.71 -18.88 6.20
N GLU A 65 12.39 -18.10 5.36
CA GLU A 65 11.86 -16.83 4.85
C GLU A 65 10.60 -17.04 4.00
N GLY A 66 10.60 -18.02 3.10
CA GLY A 66 9.43 -18.39 2.30
C GLY A 66 8.23 -18.86 3.13
N MET A 67 8.46 -19.34 4.34
CA MET A 67 7.44 -19.67 5.33
C MET A 67 7.13 -18.51 6.30
N LEU A 68 7.62 -17.32 6.05
CA LEU A 68 7.48 -16.12 6.87
C LEU A 68 8.04 -16.28 8.30
N ARG A 69 8.95 -17.22 8.51
CA ARG A 69 9.62 -17.45 9.79
C ARG A 69 10.92 -16.65 9.87
N TYR A 70 10.78 -15.34 9.78
CA TYR A 70 11.89 -14.40 9.61
C TYR A 70 12.99 -14.51 10.69
N GLN A 71 12.64 -14.83 11.95
CA GLN A 71 13.65 -14.98 13.00
C GLN A 71 14.59 -16.14 12.70
N LYS A 72 14.06 -17.31 12.32
CA LYS A 72 14.90 -18.45 11.95
C LYS A 72 15.71 -18.18 10.68
N ALA A 73 15.08 -17.56 9.68
CA ALA A 73 15.78 -17.17 8.46
C ALA A 73 16.99 -16.26 8.78
N TYR A 74 16.77 -15.25 9.63
CA TYR A 74 17.83 -14.33 10.08
C TYR A 74 18.98 -15.06 10.77
N ASP A 75 18.70 -16.04 11.62
CA ASP A 75 19.73 -16.82 12.34
C ASP A 75 20.59 -17.62 11.34
N TYR A 76 19.98 -18.26 10.33
CA TYR A 76 20.71 -18.97 9.27
C TYR A 76 21.51 -18.02 8.37
N TYR A 77 20.96 -16.87 7.99
CA TYR A 77 21.70 -15.88 7.21
C TYR A 77 22.89 -15.27 7.98
N ARG A 78 22.77 -15.13 9.31
CA ARG A 78 23.92 -14.76 10.15
C ARG A 78 25.02 -15.83 10.14
N LEU A 79 24.68 -17.10 10.10
CA LEU A 79 25.66 -18.17 9.92
C LEU A 79 26.35 -18.05 8.55
N CYS A 80 25.60 -17.84 7.48
CA CYS A 80 26.17 -17.57 6.14
C CYS A 80 27.12 -16.38 6.16
N PHE A 81 26.75 -15.28 6.79
CA PHE A 81 27.59 -14.08 6.91
C PHE A 81 28.87 -14.37 7.72
N SER A 82 28.80 -15.22 8.75
CA SER A 82 30.00 -15.59 9.52
C SER A 82 30.99 -16.43 8.72
N MET A 83 30.57 -17.11 7.63
CA MET A 83 31.43 -17.88 6.73
C MET A 83 32.11 -16.99 5.66
N ASP A 84 31.38 -15.95 5.19
CA ASP A 84 31.87 -14.96 4.25
C ASP A 84 31.36 -13.56 4.62
N THR A 85 32.17 -12.80 5.36
CA THR A 85 31.85 -11.45 5.83
C THR A 85 31.96 -10.38 4.75
N THR A 86 32.45 -10.72 3.55
CA THR A 86 32.60 -9.80 2.42
C THR A 86 31.44 -9.89 1.43
N ASN A 87 30.56 -10.85 1.59
CA ASN A 87 29.45 -11.11 0.69
C ASN A 87 28.36 -10.06 0.85
N LEU A 88 28.24 -9.15 -0.12
CA LEU A 88 27.28 -8.06 -0.10
C LEU A 88 25.83 -8.55 -0.29
N ASP A 89 25.62 -9.69 -0.97
CA ASP A 89 24.29 -10.25 -1.18
C ASP A 89 23.70 -10.75 0.14
N ILE A 90 24.50 -11.45 0.96
CA ILE A 90 24.02 -11.90 2.27
C ILE A 90 23.79 -10.73 3.23
N LEU A 91 24.58 -9.66 3.15
CA LEU A 91 24.35 -8.43 3.90
C LEU A 91 23.00 -7.78 3.50
N ASN A 92 22.69 -7.71 2.21
CA ASN A 92 21.40 -7.22 1.72
C ASN A 92 20.24 -8.09 2.21
N ILE A 93 20.41 -9.41 2.20
CA ILE A 93 19.39 -10.36 2.71
C ILE A 93 19.19 -10.17 4.21
N LEU A 94 20.27 -10.04 4.99
CA LEU A 94 20.22 -9.77 6.43
C LEU A 94 19.50 -8.46 6.73
N ALA A 95 19.84 -7.39 6.02
CA ALA A 95 19.20 -6.09 6.17
C ALA A 95 17.68 -6.17 5.91
N ARG A 96 17.29 -6.81 4.80
CA ARG A 96 15.89 -7.02 4.46
C ARG A 96 15.15 -7.87 5.51
N THR A 97 15.78 -8.94 5.98
CA THR A 97 15.19 -9.83 6.98
C THR A 97 15.06 -9.13 8.32
N ALA A 98 16.05 -8.30 8.71
CA ALA A 98 15.99 -7.44 9.88
C ALA A 98 14.81 -6.42 9.78
N THR A 99 14.62 -5.83 8.60
CA THR A 99 13.46 -4.95 8.35
C THR A 99 12.13 -5.69 8.58
N ASN A 100 12.00 -6.91 8.07
CA ASN A 100 10.79 -7.74 8.26
C ASN A 100 10.56 -8.15 9.73
N LEU A 101 11.62 -8.18 10.54
CA LEU A 101 11.59 -8.42 11.99
C LEU A 101 11.31 -7.16 12.82
N GLY A 102 11.22 -5.98 12.18
CA GLY A 102 11.11 -4.70 12.88
C GLY A 102 12.41 -4.25 13.58
N ARG A 103 13.57 -4.85 13.22
CA ARG A 103 14.89 -4.51 13.76
C ARG A 103 15.53 -3.41 12.92
N ALA A 104 15.00 -2.21 13.03
CA ALA A 104 15.38 -1.09 12.18
C ALA A 104 16.88 -0.74 12.25
N GLU A 105 17.43 -0.69 13.46
CA GLU A 105 18.87 -0.37 13.68
C GLU A 105 19.81 -1.41 13.05
N ASP A 106 19.45 -2.70 13.14
CA ASP A 106 20.24 -3.76 12.50
C ASP A 106 20.14 -3.66 10.97
N ALA A 107 18.93 -3.39 10.44
CA ALA A 107 18.72 -3.23 9.01
C ALA A 107 19.53 -2.05 8.45
N GLU A 108 19.44 -0.88 9.09
CA GLU A 108 20.18 0.32 8.72
C GLU A 108 21.68 0.06 8.73
N ARG A 109 22.20 -0.57 9.78
CA ARG A 109 23.63 -0.92 9.90
C ARG A 109 24.09 -1.82 8.75
N TYR A 110 23.33 -2.86 8.39
CA TYR A 110 23.71 -3.75 7.30
C TYR A 110 23.63 -3.05 5.93
N PHE A 111 22.61 -2.23 5.67
CA PHE A 111 22.56 -1.45 4.43
C PHE A 111 23.74 -0.48 4.34
N HIS A 112 24.14 0.18 5.43
CA HIS A 112 25.32 1.03 5.44
C HIS A 112 26.62 0.26 5.22
N GLN A 113 26.74 -0.98 5.69
CA GLN A 113 27.87 -1.83 5.36
C GLN A 113 27.95 -2.14 3.87
N VAL A 114 26.82 -2.48 3.23
CA VAL A 114 26.76 -2.65 1.77
C VAL A 114 27.19 -1.37 1.06
N LEU A 115 26.62 -0.22 1.45
CA LEU A 115 26.89 1.07 0.81
C LEU A 115 28.30 1.60 1.07
N SER A 116 28.99 1.16 2.13
CA SER A 116 30.41 1.47 2.37
C SER A 116 31.33 0.74 1.40
N ALA A 117 30.93 -0.44 0.92
CA ALA A 117 31.66 -1.22 -0.07
C ALA A 117 31.28 -0.86 -1.51
N ASP A 118 29.98 -0.61 -1.74
CA ASP A 118 29.41 -0.20 -3.04
C ASP A 118 28.38 0.90 -2.82
N SER A 119 28.81 2.16 -2.84
CA SER A 119 27.96 3.33 -2.62
C SER A 119 26.89 3.51 -3.71
N SER A 120 27.06 2.88 -4.87
CA SER A 120 26.14 2.91 -6.00
C SER A 120 25.11 1.77 -5.99
N ASN A 121 25.17 0.89 -4.98
CA ASN A 121 24.26 -0.26 -4.89
C ASN A 121 22.79 0.19 -4.84
N PHE A 122 22.13 0.05 -5.99
CA PHE A 122 20.74 0.50 -6.15
C PHE A 122 19.81 -0.17 -5.15
N TYR A 123 19.95 -1.48 -4.96
CA TYR A 123 19.07 -2.24 -4.07
C TYR A 123 19.18 -1.77 -2.61
N ALA A 124 20.41 -1.63 -2.10
CA ALA A 124 20.65 -1.20 -0.74
C ALA A 124 20.14 0.23 -0.49
N ASN A 125 20.46 1.18 -1.40
CA ASN A 125 19.96 2.55 -1.31
C ASN A 125 18.41 2.61 -1.33
N TYR A 126 17.77 1.84 -2.22
CA TYR A 126 16.32 1.81 -2.34
C TYR A 126 15.64 1.23 -1.09
N GLN A 127 16.17 0.13 -0.55
CA GLN A 127 15.64 -0.48 0.66
C GLN A 127 15.86 0.39 1.91
N LEU A 128 17.01 1.07 1.98
CA LEU A 128 17.31 2.02 3.07
C LEU A 128 16.36 3.22 3.02
N ALA A 129 16.09 3.77 1.84
CA ALA A 129 15.11 4.83 1.67
C ALA A 129 13.71 4.39 2.10
N ARG A 130 13.31 3.16 1.75
CA ARG A 130 12.04 2.58 2.22
C ARG A 130 12.01 2.39 3.73
N LEU A 131 13.11 1.97 4.33
CA LEU A 131 13.22 1.84 5.78
C LEU A 131 13.02 3.20 6.46
N TYR A 132 13.68 4.25 6.00
CA TYR A 132 13.48 5.61 6.52
C TYR A 132 12.03 6.08 6.36
N PHE A 133 11.39 5.79 5.23
CA PHE A 133 9.97 6.10 5.04
C PHE A 133 9.08 5.38 6.08
N GLN A 134 9.33 4.10 6.35
CA GLN A 134 8.58 3.32 7.35
C GLN A 134 8.79 3.83 8.79
N LEU A 135 9.97 4.36 9.08
CA LEU A 135 10.32 4.95 10.38
C LEU A 135 9.77 6.38 10.55
N GLY A 136 9.20 6.98 9.50
CA GLY A 136 8.74 8.36 9.52
C GLY A 136 9.85 9.39 9.32
N GLU A 137 11.06 8.96 8.98
CA GLU A 137 12.22 9.82 8.68
C GLU A 137 12.19 10.25 7.20
N TYR A 138 11.16 11.00 6.83
CA TYR A 138 10.82 11.27 5.44
C TYR A 138 11.88 12.10 4.71
N GLU A 139 12.55 13.03 5.38
CA GLU A 139 13.65 13.81 4.80
C GLU A 139 14.81 12.92 4.38
N LYS A 140 15.22 11.97 5.24
CA LYS A 140 16.25 11.01 4.89
C LYS A 140 15.83 10.08 3.75
N ALA A 141 14.54 9.71 3.72
CA ALA A 141 14.02 8.91 2.63
C ALA A 141 14.09 9.66 1.29
N VAL A 142 13.70 10.96 1.25
CA VAL A 142 13.83 11.83 0.07
C VAL A 142 15.27 11.90 -0.40
N ASP A 143 16.21 12.23 0.49
CA ASP A 143 17.64 12.33 0.15
C ASP A 143 18.19 11.04 -0.50
N ALA A 144 17.77 9.88 0.03
CA ALA A 144 18.18 8.59 -0.50
C ALA A 144 17.53 8.28 -1.87
N TYR A 145 16.25 8.61 -2.05
CA TYR A 145 15.55 8.43 -3.33
C TYR A 145 16.07 9.39 -4.41
N GLU A 146 16.39 10.66 -4.07
CA GLU A 146 16.94 11.64 -5.00
C GLU A 146 18.34 11.23 -5.50
N LYS A 147 19.18 10.64 -4.64
CA LYS A 147 20.47 10.07 -5.06
C LYS A 147 20.29 8.94 -6.08
N LEU A 148 19.27 8.10 -5.89
CA LEU A 148 18.94 7.04 -6.85
C LEU A 148 18.37 7.60 -8.16
N GLN A 149 17.54 8.63 -8.07
CA GLN A 149 16.97 9.31 -9.21
C GLN A 149 18.03 9.96 -10.10
N ALA A 150 19.05 10.59 -9.50
CA ALA A 150 20.19 11.16 -10.24
C ALA A 150 20.95 10.13 -11.09
N GLN A 151 20.85 8.84 -10.75
CA GLN A 151 21.43 7.73 -11.52
C GLN A 151 20.46 7.15 -12.56
N ASN A 152 19.15 7.40 -12.41
CA ASN A 152 18.10 6.84 -13.26
C ASN A 152 16.92 7.84 -13.36
N GLU A 153 17.09 8.84 -14.23
CA GLU A 153 16.18 10.01 -14.34
C GLU A 153 14.73 9.63 -14.73
N ASP A 154 14.53 8.56 -15.47
CA ASP A 154 13.20 8.16 -15.97
C ASP A 154 12.51 7.10 -15.09
N ASN A 155 12.77 7.10 -13.79
CA ASN A 155 12.21 6.10 -12.88
C ASN A 155 10.92 6.59 -12.20
N THR A 156 9.79 6.20 -12.77
CA THR A 156 8.44 6.47 -12.25
C THR A 156 8.26 6.08 -10.77
N VAL A 157 8.90 4.97 -10.34
CA VAL A 157 8.76 4.46 -8.96
C VAL A 157 9.45 5.39 -7.96
N LEU A 158 10.62 5.93 -8.32
CA LEU A 158 11.36 6.87 -7.46
C LEU A 158 10.61 8.20 -7.33
N TYR A 159 10.14 8.78 -8.44
CA TYR A 159 9.34 10.01 -8.39
C TYR A 159 8.09 9.84 -7.53
N ARG A 160 7.39 8.72 -7.66
CA ARG A 160 6.24 8.42 -6.81
C ARG A 160 6.64 8.33 -5.34
N ALA A 161 7.72 7.61 -5.01
CA ALA A 161 8.18 7.45 -3.63
C ALA A 161 8.58 8.80 -3.00
N ILE A 162 9.23 9.67 -3.76
CA ILE A 162 9.56 11.05 -3.36
C ILE A 162 8.26 11.85 -3.09
N GLY A 163 7.27 11.76 -3.97
CA GLY A 163 5.96 12.38 -3.79
C GLY A 163 5.22 11.87 -2.55
N ASP A 164 5.30 10.55 -2.29
CA ASP A 164 4.72 9.95 -1.09
C ASP A 164 5.40 10.49 0.18
N CYS A 165 6.73 10.69 0.19
CA CYS A 165 7.46 11.30 1.30
C CYS A 165 7.00 12.75 1.54
N TYR A 166 6.98 13.58 0.49
CA TYR A 166 6.53 14.98 0.61
C TYR A 166 5.07 15.09 1.07
N THR A 167 4.22 14.16 0.64
CA THR A 167 2.82 14.10 1.10
C THR A 167 2.74 13.81 2.60
N ARG A 168 3.59 12.93 3.13
CA ARG A 168 3.68 12.64 4.57
C ARG A 168 4.20 13.82 5.38
N MET A 169 5.03 14.67 4.78
CA MET A 169 5.51 15.92 5.36
C MET A 169 4.54 17.10 5.15
N GLU A 170 3.38 16.85 4.53
CA GLU A 170 2.39 17.89 4.15
C GLU A 170 2.95 18.97 3.21
N GLN A 171 4.07 18.68 2.53
CA GLN A 171 4.70 19.56 1.54
C GLN A 171 4.07 19.34 0.17
N TYR A 172 2.80 19.72 0.03
CA TYR A 172 2.00 19.43 -1.17
C TYR A 172 2.55 20.00 -2.47
N PRO A 173 3.17 21.22 -2.52
CA PRO A 173 3.80 21.71 -3.74
C PRO A 173 4.91 20.78 -4.26
N SER A 174 5.80 20.32 -3.38
CA SER A 174 6.88 19.39 -3.74
C SER A 174 6.33 18.01 -4.12
N ALA A 175 5.32 17.52 -3.38
CA ALA A 175 4.61 16.27 -3.71
C ALA A 175 3.98 16.34 -5.11
N THR A 176 3.30 17.45 -5.44
CA THR A 176 2.68 17.67 -6.74
C THR A 176 3.72 17.65 -7.86
N THR A 177 4.88 18.31 -7.68
CA THR A 177 5.97 18.29 -8.65
C THR A 177 6.48 16.86 -8.89
N ALA A 178 6.72 16.11 -7.85
CA ALA A 178 7.21 14.73 -7.96
C ALA A 178 6.17 13.80 -8.63
N TYR A 179 4.90 13.85 -8.21
CA TYR A 179 3.84 13.07 -8.84
C TYR A 179 3.59 13.47 -10.30
N PHE A 180 3.75 14.75 -10.64
CA PHE A 180 3.62 15.22 -12.01
C PHE A 180 4.70 14.62 -12.92
N GLN A 181 5.94 14.55 -12.44
CA GLN A 181 7.03 13.86 -13.16
C GLN A 181 6.71 12.36 -13.33
N ALA A 182 6.29 11.69 -12.26
CA ALA A 182 5.88 10.29 -12.34
C ALA A 182 4.74 10.07 -13.35
N TYR A 183 3.72 10.93 -13.33
CA TYR A 183 2.56 10.85 -14.22
C TYR A 183 2.93 11.13 -15.68
N ASN A 184 3.82 12.06 -15.95
CA ASN A 184 4.30 12.33 -17.31
C ASN A 184 5.04 11.15 -17.93
N LEU A 185 5.78 10.39 -17.12
CA LEU A 185 6.45 9.15 -17.55
C LEU A 185 5.48 8.00 -17.80
N ASN A 186 4.32 7.97 -17.13
CA ASN A 186 3.33 6.91 -17.30
C ASN A 186 1.90 7.44 -17.09
N ARG A 187 1.35 8.07 -18.13
CA ARG A 187 0.01 8.68 -18.11
C ARG A 187 -1.15 7.69 -18.04
N GLU A 188 -0.91 6.42 -18.38
CA GLU A 188 -1.91 5.37 -18.32
C GLU A 188 -2.12 4.85 -16.89
N ASN A 189 -1.20 5.15 -15.98
CA ASN A 189 -1.27 4.71 -14.60
C ASN A 189 -2.26 5.56 -13.79
N ALA A 190 -3.47 5.02 -13.61
CA ALA A 190 -4.52 5.67 -12.83
C ALA A 190 -4.09 6.01 -11.38
N GLY A 191 -3.24 5.19 -10.75
CA GLY A 191 -2.76 5.43 -9.39
C GLY A 191 -1.88 6.67 -9.27
N LEU A 192 -1.07 6.99 -10.30
CA LEU A 192 -0.27 8.21 -10.36
C LEU A 192 -1.15 9.44 -10.56
N ALA A 193 -2.14 9.34 -11.46
CA ALA A 193 -3.10 10.41 -11.67
C ALA A 193 -3.86 10.74 -10.37
N VAL A 194 -4.31 9.73 -9.65
CA VAL A 194 -5.00 9.92 -8.35
C VAL A 194 -4.08 10.56 -7.31
N ALA A 195 -2.82 10.14 -7.21
CA ALA A 195 -1.87 10.73 -6.26
C ALA A 195 -1.62 12.21 -6.57
N LEU A 196 -1.42 12.53 -7.87
CA LEU A 196 -1.25 13.91 -8.34
C LEU A 196 -2.51 14.76 -8.05
N VAL A 197 -3.70 14.27 -8.38
CA VAL A 197 -4.97 14.97 -8.14
C VAL A 197 -5.18 15.23 -6.64
N ASN A 198 -4.89 14.24 -5.80
CA ASN A 198 -5.02 14.41 -4.36
C ASN A 198 -4.08 15.49 -3.82
N SER A 199 -2.84 15.58 -4.30
CA SER A 199 -1.91 16.63 -3.89
C SER A 199 -2.36 18.02 -4.37
N LEU A 200 -2.88 18.13 -5.60
CA LEU A 200 -3.48 19.36 -6.12
C LEU A 200 -4.68 19.80 -5.27
N TYR A 201 -5.56 18.88 -4.91
CA TYR A 201 -6.74 19.23 -4.10
C TYR A 201 -6.37 19.69 -2.68
N ARG A 202 -5.26 19.20 -2.12
CA ARG A 202 -4.72 19.73 -0.85
C ARG A 202 -4.23 21.17 -0.99
N MET A 203 -3.77 21.57 -2.17
CA MET A 203 -3.39 22.95 -2.48
C MET A 203 -4.59 23.83 -2.83
N GLY A 204 -5.76 23.26 -3.08
CA GLY A 204 -6.98 23.94 -3.50
C GLY A 204 -7.46 25.06 -2.55
N ALA A 205 -7.10 24.97 -1.27
CA ALA A 205 -7.36 26.05 -0.30
C ALA A 205 -6.59 27.34 -0.64
N SER A 206 -5.44 27.25 -1.32
CA SER A 206 -4.62 28.40 -1.73
C SER A 206 -5.10 29.00 -3.05
N SER A 207 -5.58 28.19 -4.00
CA SER A 207 -6.18 28.63 -5.28
C SER A 207 -7.14 27.58 -5.83
N PRO A 208 -8.36 27.98 -6.25
CA PRO A 208 -9.30 27.10 -6.95
C PRO A 208 -8.76 26.52 -8.27
N ASP A 209 -7.73 27.13 -8.85
CA ASP A 209 -7.11 26.68 -10.10
C ASP A 209 -6.55 25.26 -9.98
N TYR A 210 -5.97 24.91 -8.82
CA TYR A 210 -5.48 23.57 -8.55
C TYR A 210 -6.58 22.51 -8.60
N ILE A 211 -7.80 22.85 -8.16
CA ILE A 211 -8.93 21.95 -8.27
C ILE A 211 -9.32 21.74 -9.74
N SER A 212 -9.34 22.81 -10.51
CA SER A 212 -9.67 22.76 -11.95
C SER A 212 -8.62 21.96 -12.73
N GLU A 213 -7.34 22.11 -12.39
CA GLU A 213 -6.25 21.32 -12.97
C GLU A 213 -6.42 19.83 -12.62
N GLY A 214 -6.73 19.51 -11.36
CA GLY A 214 -7.00 18.13 -10.93
C GLY A 214 -8.17 17.49 -11.68
N ILE A 215 -9.25 18.23 -11.97
CA ILE A 215 -10.36 17.77 -12.81
C ILE A 215 -9.87 17.43 -14.22
N ALA A 216 -9.06 18.30 -14.84
CA ALA A 216 -8.52 18.08 -16.18
C ALA A 216 -7.58 16.85 -16.24
N ILE A 217 -6.80 16.62 -15.18
CA ILE A 217 -5.99 15.40 -15.04
C ILE A 217 -6.88 14.16 -14.94
N CYS A 218 -7.98 14.22 -14.14
CA CYS A 218 -8.95 13.12 -14.08
C CYS A 218 -9.54 12.82 -15.47
N ASP A 219 -9.91 13.83 -16.24
CA ASP A 219 -10.46 13.65 -17.60
C ASP A 219 -9.47 12.96 -18.52
N THR A 220 -8.21 13.38 -18.48
CA THR A 220 -7.13 12.77 -19.27
C THR A 220 -6.89 11.30 -18.84
N ALA A 221 -6.83 11.03 -17.53
CA ALA A 221 -6.59 9.69 -17.02
C ALA A 221 -7.77 8.74 -17.26
N LEU A 222 -9.01 9.25 -17.23
CA LEU A 222 -10.22 8.51 -17.56
C LEU A 222 -10.31 8.14 -19.05
N PHE A 223 -9.65 8.88 -19.94
CA PHE A 223 -9.54 8.48 -21.34
C PHE A 223 -8.84 7.11 -21.47
N TYR A 224 -7.79 6.87 -20.69
CA TYR A 224 -7.08 5.59 -20.64
C TYR A 224 -7.77 4.55 -19.75
N ASN A 225 -8.51 4.98 -18.74
CA ASN A 225 -9.10 4.13 -17.71
C ASN A 225 -10.58 4.51 -17.48
N PRO A 226 -11.49 4.35 -18.44
CA PRO A 226 -12.82 4.96 -18.42
C PRO A 226 -13.72 4.51 -17.27
N GLY A 227 -13.54 3.29 -16.75
CA GLY A 227 -14.30 2.73 -15.63
C GLY A 227 -13.62 2.85 -14.26
N ASN A 228 -12.53 3.62 -14.14
CA ASN A 228 -11.80 3.68 -12.89
C ASN A 228 -12.58 4.49 -11.83
N ARG A 229 -13.14 3.77 -10.86
CA ARG A 229 -13.99 4.36 -9.80
C ARG A 229 -13.26 5.40 -8.95
N GLN A 230 -11.97 5.24 -8.72
CA GLN A 230 -11.19 6.17 -7.92
C GLN A 230 -10.99 7.51 -8.65
N LEU A 231 -10.69 7.48 -9.95
CA LEU A 231 -10.61 8.68 -10.78
C LEU A 231 -11.98 9.38 -10.90
N LEU A 232 -13.06 8.61 -11.09
CA LEU A 232 -14.42 9.17 -11.12
C LEU A 232 -14.78 9.85 -9.80
N ARG A 233 -14.48 9.23 -8.64
CA ARG A 233 -14.69 9.86 -7.33
C ARG A 233 -13.87 11.13 -7.16
N SER A 234 -12.59 11.13 -7.57
CA SER A 234 -11.74 12.33 -7.51
C SER A 234 -12.29 13.43 -8.41
N LYS A 235 -12.75 13.11 -9.63
CA LYS A 235 -13.40 14.07 -10.53
C LYS A 235 -14.69 14.63 -9.92
N GLY A 236 -15.55 13.76 -9.41
CA GLY A 236 -16.80 14.18 -8.76
C GLY A 236 -16.55 15.10 -7.58
N LEU A 237 -15.55 14.79 -6.74
CA LEU A 237 -15.14 15.64 -5.62
C LEU A 237 -14.65 17.02 -6.08
N GLY A 238 -13.79 17.06 -7.11
CA GLY A 238 -13.33 18.32 -7.67
C GLY A 238 -14.48 19.19 -8.20
N LEU A 239 -15.39 18.59 -8.97
CA LEU A 239 -16.59 19.28 -9.48
C LEU A 239 -17.48 19.79 -8.33
N TYR A 240 -17.63 19.02 -7.26
CA TYR A 240 -18.36 19.43 -6.06
C TYR A 240 -17.70 20.64 -5.38
N ILE A 241 -16.37 20.63 -5.20
CA ILE A 241 -15.62 21.73 -4.58
C ILE A 241 -15.75 23.02 -5.39
N VAL A 242 -15.66 22.96 -6.71
CA VAL A 242 -15.85 24.13 -7.58
C VAL A 242 -17.33 24.47 -7.82
N LYS A 243 -18.23 23.85 -7.08
CA LYS A 243 -19.70 24.07 -7.09
C LYS A 243 -20.40 23.76 -8.42
N GLN A 244 -19.79 22.92 -9.25
CA GLN A 244 -20.40 22.40 -10.48
C GLN A 244 -21.30 21.20 -10.15
N PHE A 245 -22.33 21.44 -9.34
CA PHE A 245 -23.12 20.39 -8.69
C PHE A 245 -23.87 19.47 -9.66
N VAL A 246 -24.36 19.99 -10.77
CA VAL A 246 -25.06 19.18 -11.79
C VAL A 246 -24.10 18.20 -12.45
N GLN A 247 -22.88 18.63 -12.74
CA GLN A 247 -21.85 17.76 -13.33
C GLN A 247 -21.33 16.75 -12.29
N ALA A 248 -21.15 17.17 -11.03
CA ALA A 248 -20.79 16.28 -9.92
C ALA A 248 -21.85 15.20 -9.73
N ASP A 249 -23.15 15.57 -9.75
CA ASP A 249 -24.26 14.62 -9.67
C ASP A 249 -24.23 13.60 -10.81
N SER A 250 -23.96 14.02 -12.03
CA SER A 250 -23.84 13.10 -13.17
C SER A 250 -22.75 12.04 -12.93
N VAL A 251 -21.60 12.44 -12.42
CA VAL A 251 -20.48 11.52 -12.13
C VAL A 251 -20.84 10.56 -10.99
N TYR A 252 -21.38 11.07 -9.89
CA TYR A 252 -21.78 10.23 -8.75
C TYR A 252 -22.95 9.32 -9.07
N SER A 253 -23.91 9.77 -9.88
CA SER A 253 -25.03 8.93 -10.34
C SER A 253 -24.55 7.77 -11.21
N SER A 254 -23.51 7.96 -12.04
CA SER A 254 -22.85 6.88 -12.77
C SER A 254 -22.19 5.87 -11.82
N LEU A 255 -21.44 6.35 -10.81
CA LEU A 255 -20.81 5.49 -9.80
C LEU A 255 -21.84 4.65 -9.02
N LEU A 256 -22.95 5.27 -8.63
CA LEU A 256 -24.05 4.58 -7.93
C LEU A 256 -24.71 3.54 -8.81
N ALA A 257 -24.93 3.84 -10.09
CA ALA A 257 -25.49 2.90 -11.07
C ALA A 257 -24.55 1.68 -11.28
N ASP A 258 -23.23 1.88 -11.18
CA ASP A 258 -22.22 0.82 -11.23
C ASP A 258 -22.05 0.08 -9.88
N GLY A 259 -22.90 0.36 -8.89
CA GLY A 259 -22.92 -0.29 -7.59
C GLY A 259 -21.84 0.20 -6.61
N ASP A 260 -21.27 1.40 -6.81
CA ASP A 260 -20.37 2.02 -5.82
C ASP A 260 -21.18 2.70 -4.71
N SER A 261 -21.46 1.96 -3.65
CA SER A 261 -22.16 2.44 -2.45
C SER A 261 -21.24 2.80 -1.30
N THR A 262 -20.00 3.23 -1.59
CA THR A 262 -19.08 3.68 -0.53
C THR A 262 -19.58 4.97 0.11
N TYR A 263 -19.28 5.16 1.41
CA TYR A 263 -19.70 6.34 2.17
C TYR A 263 -19.41 7.67 1.45
N LEU A 264 -18.24 7.83 0.88
CA LEU A 264 -17.86 9.06 0.17
C LEU A 264 -18.70 9.28 -1.11
N THR A 265 -18.98 8.20 -1.85
CA THR A 265 -19.84 8.28 -3.05
C THR A 265 -21.28 8.66 -2.68
N LEU A 266 -21.80 8.07 -1.62
CA LEU A 266 -23.14 8.40 -1.12
C LEU A 266 -23.20 9.83 -0.58
N LYS A 267 -22.25 10.23 0.27
CA LYS A 267 -22.17 11.56 0.86
C LYS A 267 -22.13 12.66 -0.20
N TYR A 268 -21.13 12.60 -1.10
CA TYR A 268 -20.97 13.65 -2.10
C TYR A 268 -21.96 13.54 -3.26
N GLY A 269 -22.44 12.34 -3.59
CA GLY A 269 -23.52 12.13 -4.53
C GLY A 269 -24.84 12.74 -4.03
N GLY A 270 -25.22 12.45 -2.79
CA GLY A 270 -26.39 13.04 -2.15
C GLY A 270 -26.27 14.56 -1.98
N ALA A 271 -25.09 15.06 -1.55
CA ALA A 271 -24.83 16.49 -1.46
C ALA A 271 -24.93 17.19 -2.83
N SER A 272 -24.37 16.59 -3.88
CA SER A 272 -24.44 17.13 -5.24
C SER A 272 -25.89 17.25 -5.73
N LYS A 273 -26.71 16.22 -5.47
CA LYS A 273 -28.17 16.26 -5.76
C LYS A 273 -28.88 17.38 -4.98
N TYR A 274 -28.58 17.53 -3.69
CA TYR A 274 -29.15 18.59 -2.87
C TYR A 274 -28.88 19.97 -3.48
N TYR A 275 -27.60 20.27 -3.77
CA TYR A 275 -27.21 21.56 -4.32
C TYR A 275 -27.65 21.75 -5.79
N ALA A 276 -27.90 20.68 -6.53
CA ALA A 276 -28.52 20.70 -7.85
C ALA A 276 -30.05 20.90 -7.79
N GLY A 277 -30.67 20.96 -6.58
CA GLY A 277 -32.10 21.13 -6.40
C GLY A 277 -32.91 19.84 -6.47
N LEU A 278 -32.27 18.68 -6.55
CA LEU A 278 -32.90 17.36 -6.63
C LEU A 278 -33.13 16.79 -5.22
N TYR A 279 -34.02 17.43 -4.44
CA TYR A 279 -34.15 17.17 -3.00
C TYR A 279 -34.61 15.76 -2.65
N MET A 280 -35.64 15.22 -3.33
CA MET A 280 -36.13 13.84 -3.06
C MET A 280 -35.06 12.79 -3.34
N PRO A 281 -34.40 12.76 -4.53
CA PRO A 281 -33.30 11.83 -4.77
C PRO A 281 -32.08 12.06 -3.86
N SER A 282 -31.90 13.28 -3.35
CA SER A 282 -30.85 13.58 -2.37
C SER A 282 -31.12 12.88 -1.02
N VAL A 283 -32.40 12.91 -0.56
CA VAL A 283 -32.80 12.22 0.68
C VAL A 283 -32.47 10.74 0.58
N ASP A 284 -32.86 10.06 -0.49
CA ASP A 284 -32.64 8.63 -0.66
C ASP A 284 -31.14 8.26 -0.54
N ILE A 285 -30.27 9.05 -1.17
CA ILE A 285 -28.83 8.78 -1.16
C ILE A 285 -28.17 9.17 0.17
N LEU A 286 -28.59 10.30 0.76
CA LEU A 286 -28.05 10.73 2.07
C LEU A 286 -28.51 9.83 3.21
N ASP A 287 -29.70 9.21 3.12
CA ASP A 287 -30.15 8.19 4.06
C ASP A 287 -29.18 6.99 4.07
N MET A 288 -28.82 6.49 2.89
CA MET A 288 -27.84 5.41 2.79
C MET A 288 -26.46 5.81 3.36
N ALA A 289 -26.06 7.08 3.19
CA ALA A 289 -24.81 7.58 3.79
C ALA A 289 -24.94 7.67 5.32
N TYR A 290 -26.07 8.13 5.83
CA TYR A 290 -26.37 8.23 7.26
C TYR A 290 -26.42 6.86 7.94
N GLU A 291 -26.94 5.83 7.27
CA GLU A 291 -26.93 4.45 7.79
C GLU A 291 -25.49 3.91 7.96
N GLN A 292 -24.53 4.33 7.13
CA GLN A 292 -23.12 3.93 7.26
C GLN A 292 -22.39 4.71 8.35
N ASP A 293 -22.70 5.99 8.52
CA ASP A 293 -22.11 6.84 9.57
C ASP A 293 -23.16 7.80 10.15
N THR A 294 -23.76 7.38 11.26
CA THR A 294 -24.75 8.15 11.99
C THR A 294 -24.17 9.31 12.81
N THR A 295 -22.84 9.43 12.85
CA THR A 295 -22.14 10.48 13.63
C THR A 295 -21.63 11.63 12.76
N SER A 296 -21.79 11.53 11.43
CA SER A 296 -21.38 12.57 10.51
C SER A 296 -22.27 13.81 10.61
N VAL A 297 -21.77 14.87 11.25
CA VAL A 297 -22.46 16.15 11.36
C VAL A 297 -22.88 16.69 9.98
N GLU A 298 -21.99 16.61 9.00
CA GLU A 298 -22.23 17.12 7.65
C GLU A 298 -23.39 16.36 6.95
N VAL A 299 -23.43 15.02 7.07
CA VAL A 299 -24.53 14.23 6.51
C VAL A 299 -25.84 14.52 7.22
N CYS A 300 -25.83 14.64 8.56
CA CYS A 300 -27.04 15.03 9.33
C CYS A 300 -27.59 16.38 8.90
N LEU A 301 -26.71 17.38 8.69
CA LEU A 301 -27.12 18.71 8.25
C LEU A 301 -27.66 18.72 6.81
N LEU A 302 -27.00 18.00 5.91
CA LEU A 302 -27.45 17.91 4.50
C LEU A 302 -28.76 17.15 4.37
N LEU A 303 -28.88 16.00 5.05
CA LEU A 303 -30.09 15.19 5.05
C LEU A 303 -31.27 15.94 5.68
N GLY A 304 -31.05 16.57 6.86
CA GLY A 304 -32.03 17.41 7.50
C GLY A 304 -32.49 18.57 6.63
N SER A 305 -31.55 19.21 5.93
CA SER A 305 -31.86 20.28 4.98
C SER A 305 -32.68 19.78 3.76
N ALA A 306 -32.35 18.61 3.23
CA ALA A 306 -33.10 17.99 2.13
C ALA A 306 -34.50 17.61 2.56
N LEU A 307 -34.67 16.99 3.75
CA LEU A 307 -35.98 16.65 4.34
C LEU A 307 -36.82 17.90 4.60
N GLY A 308 -36.21 19.00 5.06
CA GLY A 308 -36.89 20.28 5.23
C GLY A 308 -37.45 20.82 3.90
N LYS A 309 -36.77 20.60 2.78
CA LYS A 309 -37.27 20.95 1.42
C LYS A 309 -38.34 20.02 0.89
N THR A 310 -38.42 18.78 1.37
CA THR A 310 -39.42 17.80 1.02
C THR A 310 -40.58 17.69 2.01
N TYR A 311 -40.68 18.67 2.93
CA TYR A 311 -41.72 18.83 3.95
C TYR A 311 -41.76 17.80 5.08
N ASP A 312 -40.75 16.93 5.23
CA ASP A 312 -40.57 16.08 6.44
C ASP A 312 -39.84 16.85 7.54
N ARG A 313 -40.54 17.79 8.14
CA ARG A 313 -39.96 18.69 9.15
C ARG A 313 -39.58 17.98 10.45
N LYS A 314 -40.35 16.96 10.86
CA LYS A 314 -40.08 16.26 12.12
C LYS A 314 -38.74 15.57 12.08
N ARG A 315 -38.50 14.76 11.05
CA ARG A 315 -37.23 14.04 10.87
C ARG A 315 -36.07 15.00 10.62
N ALA A 316 -36.30 16.13 9.95
CA ALA A 316 -35.31 17.17 9.78
C ALA A 316 -34.82 17.74 11.13
N TYR A 317 -35.75 18.06 12.05
CA TYR A 317 -35.38 18.56 13.39
C TYR A 317 -34.61 17.52 14.19
N ASP A 318 -35.03 16.26 14.20
CA ASP A 318 -34.33 15.17 14.89
C ASP A 318 -32.86 15.05 14.43
N LEU A 319 -32.58 15.25 13.12
CA LEU A 319 -31.23 15.23 12.55
C LEU A 319 -30.41 16.48 12.93
N PHE A 320 -31.02 17.66 13.00
CA PHE A 320 -30.33 18.88 13.44
C PHE A 320 -29.94 18.79 14.92
N ASP A 321 -30.82 18.31 15.79
CA ASP A 321 -30.55 18.06 17.21
C ASP A 321 -29.41 17.06 17.39
N ARG A 322 -29.40 16.01 16.55
CA ARG A 322 -28.32 15.03 16.54
C ARG A 322 -26.99 15.64 16.09
N ALA A 323 -26.98 16.44 15.02
CA ALA A 323 -25.77 17.13 14.55
C ALA A 323 -25.20 18.05 15.65
N GLU A 324 -26.03 18.74 16.38
CA GLU A 324 -25.65 19.58 17.52
C GLU A 324 -25.03 18.73 18.64
N THR A 325 -25.68 17.63 19.04
CA THR A 325 -25.21 16.73 20.09
C THR A 325 -23.83 16.14 19.74
N VAL A 326 -23.65 15.67 18.51
CA VAL A 326 -22.36 15.10 18.04
C VAL A 326 -21.28 16.18 18.03
N SER A 327 -21.58 17.41 17.60
CA SER A 327 -20.64 18.53 17.60
C SER A 327 -20.11 18.85 19.01
N TYR A 328 -20.99 18.81 20.02
CA TYR A 328 -20.59 19.05 21.41
C TYR A 328 -19.69 17.95 21.99
N THR A 329 -19.93 16.68 21.65
CA THR A 329 -19.13 15.55 22.16
C THR A 329 -17.71 15.52 21.59
N HIS A 330 -17.44 16.18 20.47
CA HIS A 330 -16.09 16.30 19.89
C HIS A 330 -15.29 17.49 20.46
N LEU A 331 -15.91 18.38 21.25
CA LEU A 331 -15.27 19.55 21.86
C LEU A 331 -14.87 19.32 23.32
N THR A 332 -15.31 18.21 23.92
CA THR A 332 -14.97 17.77 25.30
C THR A 332 -14.01 16.58 25.28
#